data_fba7dd56b3bd3f1bb163b47d709a5e87
#
_entry.id   fba7dd56b3bd3f1bb163b47d709a5e87
#
_cell.length_a   1.000
_cell.length_b   1.000
_cell.length_c   1.000
_cell.angle_alpha   90.00
_cell.angle_beta   90.00
_cell.angle_gamma   90.00
#
_symmetry.space_group_name_H-M   'P 1'
#
loop_
_entity.id
_entity.type
_entity.pdbx_description
1 polymer ?
#
loop_
_entity_poly.entity_id
_entity_poly.type
_entity_poly.pdbx_seq_one_letter_code
_entity_poly.pdbx_strand_id
1 'polypeptide(L)'
;MSKRVTKATLAELSTLVEGRTLGESDIEFTGVSSIASAETSEIGVLIDSGYLTELKTTEAGALIVSETISSKLPSTVCRIVAKNPREAVSILMSFFDTTPVEQNGV
;
A
#
# COMPACT_ATOMS: atom_id res chain seq x y z
N MET A 1 10.00 -1.80 26.76
CA MET A 1 9.01 -2.31 26.07
C MET A 1 9.29 -2.56 24.67
N SER A 2 8.94 -3.65 24.21
CA SER A 2 9.28 -3.96 22.85
C SER A 2 8.24 -3.42 21.91
N LYS A 3 8.68 -3.12 20.68
CA LYS A 3 7.82 -2.69 19.68
C LYS A 3 7.30 -3.85 18.91
N ARG A 4 6.03 -3.84 18.60
CA ARG A 4 5.47 -4.81 17.76
C ARG A 4 5.59 -4.36 16.37
N VAL A 5 6.02 -5.24 15.47
CA VAL A 5 6.08 -4.93 14.06
C VAL A 5 5.03 -5.80 13.39
N THR A 6 4.04 -5.18 12.83
CA THR A 6 2.99 -5.87 12.10
C THR A 6 3.47 -6.08 10.67
N LYS A 7 3.36 -7.29 10.19
CA LYS A 7 3.76 -7.62 8.83
C LYS A 7 2.68 -8.44 8.17
N ALA A 8 2.54 -8.29 6.89
CA ALA A 8 1.59 -9.09 6.11
C ALA A 8 2.02 -9.18 4.67
N THR A 9 1.64 -10.26 4.02
CA THR A 9 1.94 -10.45 2.61
C THR A 9 0.94 -9.67 1.78
N LEU A 10 1.25 -9.52 0.49
CA LEU A 10 0.36 -8.83 -0.43
C LEU A 10 -1.02 -9.49 -0.45
N ALA A 11 -1.07 -10.82 -0.46
CA ALA A 11 -2.33 -11.54 -0.48
C ALA A 11 -3.15 -11.28 0.77
N GLU A 12 -2.49 -11.26 1.92
CA GLU A 12 -3.19 -11.01 3.18
C GLU A 12 -3.77 -9.61 3.20
N LEU A 13 -3.01 -8.65 2.71
CA LEU A 13 -3.47 -7.27 2.69
C LEU A 13 -4.64 -7.09 1.73
N SER A 14 -4.60 -7.77 0.58
CA SER A 14 -5.69 -7.64 -0.36
C SER A 14 -6.98 -8.23 0.20
N THR A 15 -6.87 -9.32 0.95
CA THR A 15 -8.04 -9.90 1.59
C THR A 15 -8.61 -8.95 2.64
N LEU A 16 -7.74 -8.30 3.38
CA LEU A 16 -8.16 -7.37 4.41
C LEU A 16 -8.98 -6.22 3.84
N VAL A 17 -8.65 -5.74 2.67
CA VAL A 17 -9.36 -4.62 2.06
C VAL A 17 -10.36 -5.06 0.99
N GLU A 18 -10.58 -6.38 0.88
CA GLU A 18 -11.50 -6.93 -0.10
C GLU A 18 -11.14 -6.55 -1.53
N GLY A 19 -9.86 -6.46 -1.79
CA GLY A 19 -9.35 -6.16 -3.12
C GLY A 19 -8.84 -7.40 -3.81
N ARG A 20 -8.14 -7.21 -4.91
CA ARG A 20 -7.48 -8.32 -5.57
C ARG A 20 -6.05 -7.93 -5.90
N THR A 21 -5.18 -8.92 -5.98
CA THR A 21 -3.78 -8.66 -6.28
C THR A 21 -3.50 -8.92 -7.75
N LEU A 22 -2.55 -8.18 -8.29
CA LEU A 22 -1.98 -8.47 -9.59
C LEU A 22 -0.47 -8.42 -9.39
N GLY A 23 0.22 -9.43 -9.92
CA GLY A 23 1.64 -9.58 -9.69
C GLY A 23 1.89 -10.43 -8.46
N GLU A 24 3.13 -10.84 -8.29
CA GLU A 24 3.51 -11.68 -7.17
C GLU A 24 4.60 -11.00 -6.38
N SER A 25 4.56 -11.17 -5.08
CA SER A 25 5.55 -10.57 -4.21
C SER A 25 5.75 -11.45 -2.99
N ASP A 26 7.00 -11.68 -2.62
CA ASP A 26 7.33 -12.41 -1.42
C ASP A 26 7.55 -11.46 -0.26
N ILE A 27 7.39 -10.18 -0.48
CA ILE A 27 7.66 -9.19 0.54
C ILE A 27 6.63 -9.25 1.65
N GLU A 28 7.10 -9.15 2.87
CA GLU A 28 6.21 -8.93 4.01
C GLU A 28 6.17 -7.43 4.22
N PHE A 29 5.02 -6.85 4.02
CA PHE A 29 4.87 -5.40 4.10
C PHE A 29 4.70 -4.96 5.54
N THR A 30 5.27 -3.83 5.88
CA THR A 30 5.26 -3.33 7.25
C THR A 30 4.57 -1.98 7.37
N GLY A 31 4.11 -1.41 6.28
CA GLY A 31 3.43 -0.12 6.34
C GLY A 31 2.89 0.30 5.01
N VAL A 32 2.25 1.46 5.01
CA VAL A 32 1.69 2.06 3.81
C VAL A 32 2.08 3.54 3.83
N SER A 33 2.48 4.06 2.69
CA SER A 33 2.91 5.46 2.58
C SER A 33 2.51 5.99 1.21
N SER A 34 2.68 7.28 0.99
CA SER A 34 2.44 7.82 -0.34
C SER A 34 3.42 7.18 -1.31
N ILE A 35 3.07 7.17 -2.59
CA ILE A 35 3.92 6.55 -3.60
C ILE A 35 5.31 7.17 -3.61
N ALA A 36 5.42 8.45 -3.31
CA ALA A 36 6.71 9.14 -3.32
C ALA A 36 7.59 8.76 -2.12
N SER A 37 6.99 8.39 -1.01
CA SER A 37 7.71 8.12 0.23
C SER A 37 7.88 6.64 0.54
N ALA A 38 7.14 5.77 -0.10
CA ALA A 38 7.13 4.36 0.24
C ALA A 38 8.45 3.69 -0.05
N GLU A 39 8.84 2.79 0.84
CA GLU A 39 10.05 2.00 0.68
C GLU A 39 9.67 0.60 0.22
N THR A 40 10.65 -0.27 -0.01
CA THR A 40 10.40 -1.58 -0.57
C THR A 40 9.52 -2.47 0.30
N SER A 41 9.48 -2.25 1.60
CA SER A 41 8.61 -3.01 2.49
C SER A 41 7.30 -2.28 2.74
N GLU A 42 6.96 -1.29 1.94
CA GLU A 42 5.74 -0.54 2.12
C GLU A 42 4.87 -0.57 0.88
N ILE A 43 3.56 -0.40 1.11
CA ILE A 43 2.60 -0.26 0.02
C ILE A 43 2.53 1.23 -0.32
N GLY A 44 2.72 1.56 -1.58
CA GLY A 44 2.59 2.94 -2.01
C GLY A 44 1.16 3.23 -2.43
N VAL A 45 0.67 4.39 -2.06
CA VAL A 45 -0.71 4.79 -2.38
C VAL A 45 -0.73 5.53 -3.70
N LEU A 46 -1.50 5.02 -4.66
CA LEU A 46 -1.64 5.68 -5.95
C LEU A 46 -3.12 5.74 -6.30
N ILE A 47 -3.79 6.75 -5.81
CA ILE A 47 -5.22 6.92 -6.00
C ILE A 47 -5.50 7.90 -7.13
N ASP A 48 -4.66 8.91 -7.27
CA ASP A 48 -4.88 9.96 -8.24
C ASP A 48 -3.95 9.77 -9.44
N SER A 49 -4.48 9.75 -10.64
CA SER A 49 -3.68 9.55 -11.83
C SER A 49 -2.62 10.65 -12.03
N GLY A 50 -2.79 11.78 -11.37
CA GLY A 50 -1.77 12.83 -11.41
C GLY A 50 -0.43 12.40 -10.86
N TYR A 51 -0.41 11.32 -10.08
CA TYR A 51 0.83 10.83 -9.51
C TYR A 51 1.45 9.67 -10.29
N LEU A 52 0.94 9.39 -11.48
CA LEU A 52 1.51 8.30 -12.28
C LEU A 52 2.98 8.52 -12.62
N THR A 53 3.42 9.78 -12.68
CA THR A 53 4.82 10.06 -12.97
C THR A 53 5.74 9.58 -11.85
N GLU A 54 5.22 9.43 -10.64
CA GLU A 54 6.01 8.96 -9.53
C GLU A 54 6.36 7.49 -9.67
N LEU A 55 5.67 6.80 -10.56
CA LEU A 55 5.89 5.40 -10.77
C LEU A 55 7.33 5.10 -11.17
N LYS A 56 7.97 6.02 -11.87
CA LYS A 56 9.32 5.79 -12.35
C LYS A 56 10.35 5.83 -11.23
N THR A 57 10.05 6.53 -10.16
CA THR A 57 11.02 6.73 -9.09
C THR A 57 10.62 6.08 -7.78
N THR A 58 9.40 5.55 -7.69
CA THR A 58 8.94 4.98 -6.43
C THR A 58 9.72 3.72 -6.09
N GLU A 59 9.97 3.55 -4.81
CA GLU A 59 10.62 2.34 -4.32
C GLU A 59 9.63 1.43 -3.62
N ALA A 60 8.34 1.74 -3.71
CA ALA A 60 7.33 0.93 -3.06
C ALA A 60 7.38 -0.52 -3.54
N GLY A 61 7.20 -1.45 -2.63
CA GLY A 61 7.22 -2.86 -2.98
C GLY A 61 5.97 -3.27 -3.74
N ALA A 62 4.87 -2.55 -3.54
CA ALA A 62 3.63 -2.75 -4.29
C ALA A 62 2.80 -1.49 -4.15
N LEU A 63 1.72 -1.41 -4.91
CA LEU A 63 0.87 -0.22 -4.87
C LEU A 63 -0.56 -0.62 -4.53
N ILE A 64 -1.31 0.30 -3.93
CA ILE A 64 -2.74 0.12 -3.78
C ILE A 64 -3.40 1.14 -4.71
N VAL A 65 -4.27 0.67 -5.59
CA VAL A 65 -4.81 1.48 -6.68
C VAL A 65 -6.27 1.18 -6.93
N SER A 66 -6.93 2.04 -7.69
CA SER A 66 -8.29 1.78 -8.16
C SER A 66 -8.23 0.95 -9.44
N GLU A 67 -9.39 0.47 -9.87
CA GLU A 67 -9.47 -0.26 -11.15
C GLU A 67 -8.99 0.62 -12.30
N THR A 68 -9.40 1.85 -12.30
CA THR A 68 -9.05 2.76 -13.39
C THR A 68 -7.55 2.95 -13.48
N ILE A 69 -6.90 3.16 -12.34
CA ILE A 69 -5.46 3.36 -12.35
C ILE A 69 -4.75 2.06 -12.66
N SER A 70 -5.26 0.93 -12.16
CA SER A 70 -4.65 -0.36 -12.43
C SER A 70 -4.55 -0.62 -13.91
N SER A 71 -5.55 -0.22 -14.69
CA SER A 71 -5.56 -0.46 -16.11
C SER A 71 -4.47 0.33 -16.84
N LYS A 72 -3.89 1.33 -16.18
CA LYS A 72 -2.85 2.15 -16.77
C LYS A 72 -1.44 1.71 -16.37
N LEU A 73 -1.33 0.71 -15.51
CA LEU A 73 -0.05 0.28 -14.99
C LEU A 73 0.51 -0.89 -15.78
N PRO A 74 1.83 -0.99 -15.88
CA PRO A 74 2.44 -2.16 -16.51
C PRO A 74 2.12 -3.41 -15.70
N SER A 75 2.06 -4.55 -16.36
CA SER A 75 1.73 -5.81 -15.69
C SER A 75 2.80 -6.23 -14.70
N THR A 76 3.98 -5.65 -14.78
CA THR A 76 5.07 -6.00 -13.89
C THR A 76 4.95 -5.36 -12.51
N VAL A 77 4.03 -4.42 -12.34
CA VAL A 77 3.89 -3.72 -11.08
C VAL A 77 2.96 -4.51 -10.17
N CYS A 78 3.47 -4.94 -9.02
CA CYS A 78 2.65 -5.63 -8.02
C CYS A 78 1.69 -4.63 -7.40
N ARG A 79 0.45 -5.03 -7.25
CA ARG A 79 -0.55 -4.08 -6.72
C ARG A 79 -1.75 -4.77 -6.13
N ILE A 80 -2.46 -4.02 -5.29
CA ILE A 80 -3.75 -4.38 -4.78
C ILE A 80 -4.75 -3.46 -5.47
N VAL A 81 -5.74 -4.04 -6.14
CA VAL A 81 -6.78 -3.26 -6.79
C VAL A 81 -7.99 -3.24 -5.88
N ALA A 82 -8.38 -2.07 -5.45
CA ALA A 82 -9.49 -1.91 -4.51
C ALA A 82 -10.61 -1.11 -5.16
N LYS A 83 -11.84 -1.46 -4.82
CA LYS A 83 -12.99 -0.71 -5.33
C LYS A 83 -13.03 0.68 -4.74
N ASN A 84 -12.65 0.79 -3.48
CA ASN A 84 -12.62 2.08 -2.81
C ASN A 84 -11.24 2.24 -2.20
N PRO A 85 -10.28 2.74 -2.99
CA PRO A 85 -8.90 2.81 -2.52
C PRO A 85 -8.71 3.67 -1.28
N ARG A 86 -9.49 4.73 -1.13
CA ARG A 86 -9.34 5.58 0.05
C ARG A 86 -9.70 4.85 1.31
N GLU A 87 -10.78 4.07 1.26
CA GLU A 87 -11.19 3.29 2.39
C GLU A 87 -10.17 2.18 2.65
N ALA A 88 -9.67 1.57 1.59
CA ALA A 88 -8.68 0.52 1.72
C ALA A 88 -7.41 1.04 2.39
N VAL A 89 -6.99 2.25 2.04
CA VAL A 89 -5.82 2.86 2.66
C VAL A 89 -6.05 3.07 4.16
N SER A 90 -7.25 3.53 4.54
CA SER A 90 -7.57 3.69 5.95
C SER A 90 -7.48 2.37 6.70
N ILE A 91 -7.98 1.30 6.08
CA ILE A 91 -7.93 -0.02 6.69
C ILE A 91 -6.47 -0.46 6.86
N LEU A 92 -5.65 -0.24 5.84
CA LEU A 92 -4.25 -0.64 5.92
C LEU A 92 -3.50 0.17 6.98
N MET A 93 -3.79 1.45 7.09
CA MET A 93 -3.15 2.27 8.11
C MET A 93 -3.50 1.79 9.50
N SER A 94 -4.76 1.43 9.72
CA SER A 94 -5.16 0.89 11.01
C SER A 94 -4.48 -0.44 11.27
N PHE A 95 -4.40 -1.28 10.25
CA PHE A 95 -3.80 -2.59 10.40
C PHE A 95 -2.33 -2.47 10.81
N PHE A 96 -1.60 -1.59 10.19
CA PHE A 96 -0.19 -1.42 10.49
C PHE A 96 0.05 -0.50 11.68
N ASP A 97 -1.00 0.14 12.16
CA ASP A 97 -0.90 1.06 13.28
C ASP A 97 0.16 2.09 13.03
N THR A 98 0.14 2.66 11.83
CA THR A 98 1.16 3.60 11.44
C THR A 98 0.83 5.03 11.81
N THR A 99 -0.33 5.28 12.39
CA THR A 99 -0.67 6.63 12.77
C THR A 99 0.26 7.05 13.88
N PRO A 100 0.76 8.24 13.80
CA PRO A 100 1.70 8.72 14.80
C PRO A 100 0.98 9.19 16.03
N VAL A 101 0.09 8.44 16.49
CA VAL A 101 -0.68 8.80 17.58
C VAL A 101 0.06 8.94 18.79
N GLU A 102 0.99 8.19 18.84
CA GLU A 102 1.74 8.19 19.96
C GLU A 102 2.29 9.48 20.20
N GLN A 103 2.14 10.17 19.32
CA GLN A 103 2.57 11.41 19.59
C GLN A 103 1.63 12.08 20.40
N ASN A 104 1.17 11.69 20.50
CA ASN A 104 0.81 12.09 21.29
C ASN A 104 0.79 12.26 22.08
N GLY A 105 0.79 12.09 22.01
CA GLY A 105 0.82 12.13 22.73
C GLY A 105 0.78 12.71 23.22
N VAL A 106 0.74 12.86 23.18
CA VAL A 106 0.71 13.24 23.70
C VAL A 106 0.62 13.53 24.01
#